data_f2cdcdb712cdfbd958044fedcd0bfe03
#
_entry.id   f2cdcdb712cdfbd958044fedcd0bfe03
#
_cell.length_a   1.000
_cell.length_b   1.000
_cell.length_c   1.000
_cell.angle_alpha   90.00
_cell.angle_beta   90.00
_cell.angle_gamma   90.00
#
_symmetry.space_group_name_H-M   'P 1'
#
loop_
_entity.id
_entity.type
_entity.pdbx_description
1 polymer ?
#
loop_
_entity_poly.entity_id
_entity_poly.type
_entity_poly.pdbx_seq_one_letter_code
_entity_poly.pdbx_strand_id
1 'polypeptide(L)'
;MTRRAGTRMCWMVLTLALVGPAVGALAQATNPSSNPTATLIYHDPAGNETLDPAEPQNNSSFSHEVLLAIYDTLIQLKADGTPIPGLAESWTRNADLTDITLTLRAGARFHDGTPVDAAAVKRNLERSAALGKRAGNTVQETMALIDAIETPDTRTVRLKLKAPSGQIEYWLAANPGMMVSPAALGEAGAMGNGIKGVGAGPYQLRQFEPNVRTTMTRYETYWGGTAGRPAAFEHHYVPDGRARLNALRSGQANIALIEPRQIAEAKQAGLTVQINEKNAFWTIYPNTKKAHLDDIRVRRAIMHALDRDALAEALGFGAARPTQQFFASLSPYFVPELQTRYNYDPAKAKALLAEAGFKDGLDMSFLLLNTSEYRQLAEAVQAQLAEVNIRAKFDVVDVSQFPLFFRQPPRGDFLRARYGGRSDPVQSMYELVGTGGSYAPGGAVSPLIDELIGKLKKMAAADPARIPTFQALSREVTETAATLAIITRANVYAYRPGCIMGLESYLSAGDDKFNDVRMGVNCR
;
A
#
# COMPACT_ATOMS: atom_id res chain seq x y z
N MET A 1 34.09 26.51 82.00
CA MET A 1 34.33 25.14 81.65
C MET A 1 33.57 24.84 80.34
N THR A 2 34.20 25.08 79.21
CA THR A 2 33.64 24.80 77.91
C THR A 2 34.76 24.53 76.90
N ARG A 3 34.89 23.33 76.46
CA ARG A 3 35.87 22.90 75.43
C ARG A 3 35.31 23.21 74.03
N ARG A 4 36.09 23.94 73.22
CA ARG A 4 35.87 24.14 71.80
C ARG A 4 36.42 22.92 71.03
N ALA A 5 35.62 22.30 70.17
CA ALA A 5 36.06 21.37 69.19
C ALA A 5 36.22 22.08 67.83
N GLY A 6 37.42 22.03 67.28
CA GLY A 6 37.72 22.62 65.93
C GLY A 6 37.37 21.62 64.82
N THR A 7 36.64 22.08 63.86
CA THR A 7 36.29 21.33 62.63
C THR A 7 37.32 21.63 61.54
N ARG A 8 38.10 20.66 61.13
CA ARG A 8 38.98 20.74 59.95
C ARG A 8 38.17 20.50 58.68
N MET A 9 38.15 21.48 57.80
CA MET A 9 37.54 21.46 56.49
C MET A 9 38.50 20.79 55.49
N CYS A 10 38.16 19.59 55.00
CA CYS A 10 38.90 18.87 54.00
C CYS A 10 38.37 19.27 52.61
N TRP A 11 39.22 19.88 51.78
CA TRP A 11 38.90 20.21 50.39
C TRP A 11 39.05 18.97 49.53
N MET A 12 37.95 18.49 49.01
CA MET A 12 37.93 17.39 48.03
C MET A 12 37.95 18.00 46.64
N VAL A 13 39.06 17.81 45.90
CA VAL A 13 39.21 18.22 44.52
C VAL A 13 38.42 17.21 43.67
N LEU A 14 37.31 17.65 43.06
CA LEU A 14 36.53 16.85 42.12
C LEU A 14 37.16 16.96 40.75
N THR A 15 37.85 15.92 40.32
CA THR A 15 38.28 15.76 38.91
C THR A 15 37.09 15.32 38.06
N LEU A 16 36.59 16.24 37.23
CA LEU A 16 35.58 15.91 36.20
C LEU A 16 36.27 15.10 35.06
N ALA A 17 36.03 13.81 35.00
CA ALA A 17 36.34 13.02 33.85
C ALA A 17 35.27 13.23 32.77
N LEU A 18 35.62 13.87 31.67
CA LEU A 18 34.82 13.96 30.45
C LEU A 18 34.69 12.56 29.85
N VAL A 19 33.56 11.91 30.11
CA VAL A 19 33.13 10.70 29.38
C VAL A 19 32.47 11.18 28.09
N GLY A 20 33.21 11.10 26.98
CA GLY A 20 32.61 11.29 25.64
C GLY A 20 31.55 10.21 25.37
N PRO A 21 30.49 10.53 24.58
CA PRO A 21 29.52 9.51 24.23
C PRO A 21 30.17 8.44 23.35
N ALA A 22 30.33 7.25 23.89
CA ALA A 22 30.60 6.06 23.09
C ALA A 22 29.40 5.87 22.16
N VAL A 23 29.61 6.09 20.88
CA VAL A 23 28.68 5.64 19.83
C VAL A 23 28.68 4.12 19.89
N GLY A 24 27.78 3.57 20.70
CA GLY A 24 27.51 2.15 20.73
C GLY A 24 26.96 1.74 19.37
N ALA A 25 27.76 1.05 18.57
CA ALA A 25 27.24 0.24 17.49
C ALA A 25 26.19 -0.68 18.11
N LEU A 26 24.91 -0.44 17.77
CA LEU A 26 23.84 -1.36 18.08
C LEU A 26 24.17 -2.68 17.35
N ALA A 27 24.86 -3.58 18.03
CA ALA A 27 24.96 -4.96 17.62
C ALA A 27 23.52 -5.48 17.60
N GLN A 28 22.93 -5.62 16.42
CA GLN A 28 21.64 -6.26 16.25
C GLN A 28 21.78 -7.67 16.82
N ALA A 29 21.09 -7.91 17.91
CA ALA A 29 21.05 -9.23 18.54
C ALA A 29 20.56 -10.22 17.46
N THR A 30 21.42 -11.14 17.06
CA THR A 30 21.04 -12.25 16.19
C THR A 30 19.98 -13.04 16.92
N ASN A 31 18.77 -13.08 16.39
CA ASN A 31 17.73 -13.92 16.97
C ASN A 31 18.22 -15.38 16.83
N PRO A 32 18.56 -16.08 17.94
CA PRO A 32 19.20 -17.39 17.89
C PRO A 32 18.35 -18.49 17.23
N SER A 33 17.09 -18.18 16.93
CA SER A 33 16.15 -19.09 16.28
C SER A 33 16.05 -18.90 14.75
N SER A 34 16.81 -17.99 14.13
CA SER A 34 16.77 -17.77 12.68
C SER A 34 17.80 -18.62 11.92
N ASN A 35 17.42 -19.04 10.70
CA ASN A 35 18.31 -19.72 9.74
C ASN A 35 18.71 -18.77 8.60
N PRO A 36 19.82 -18.04 8.73
CA PRO A 36 20.25 -17.06 7.72
C PRO A 36 20.85 -17.70 6.46
N THR A 37 21.05 -19.01 6.43
CA THR A 37 21.54 -19.76 5.25
C THR A 37 20.41 -20.33 4.39
N ALA A 38 19.16 -20.26 4.87
CA ALA A 38 17.99 -20.77 4.15
C ALA A 38 17.67 -19.92 2.91
N THR A 39 16.96 -20.54 1.98
CA THR A 39 16.29 -19.86 0.85
C THR A 39 14.82 -19.64 1.19
N LEU A 40 14.34 -18.42 1.09
CA LEU A 40 12.93 -18.09 1.17
C LEU A 40 12.31 -18.33 -0.21
N ILE A 41 11.38 -19.29 -0.33
CA ILE A 41 10.65 -19.58 -1.57
C ILE A 41 9.20 -19.15 -1.38
N TYR A 42 8.81 -18.11 -2.11
CA TYR A 42 7.48 -17.53 -2.08
C TYR A 42 6.71 -17.80 -3.38
N HIS A 43 5.50 -18.35 -3.27
CA HIS A 43 4.59 -18.56 -4.39
C HIS A 43 3.47 -17.52 -4.38
N ASP A 44 3.35 -16.77 -5.47
CA ASP A 44 2.42 -15.65 -5.66
C ASP A 44 1.52 -15.89 -6.88
N PRO A 45 0.24 -15.46 -6.86
CA PRO A 45 -0.63 -15.48 -8.04
C PRO A 45 -0.27 -14.45 -9.12
N ALA A 46 0.60 -13.49 -8.81
CA ALA A 46 1.06 -12.45 -9.74
C ALA A 46 2.57 -12.51 -9.96
N GLY A 47 3.01 -12.10 -11.14
CA GLY A 47 4.41 -12.02 -11.50
C GLY A 47 4.79 -10.64 -12.03
N ASN A 48 6.08 -10.41 -12.22
CA ASN A 48 6.59 -9.20 -12.83
C ASN A 48 6.86 -9.44 -14.31
N GLU A 49 6.40 -8.54 -15.18
CA GLU A 49 6.74 -8.53 -16.60
C GLU A 49 8.08 -7.85 -16.86
N THR A 50 8.45 -6.92 -15.99
CA THR A 50 9.63 -6.08 -16.07
C THR A 50 10.16 -5.76 -14.68
N LEU A 51 11.43 -5.38 -14.59
CA LEU A 51 12.04 -4.90 -13.35
C LEU A 51 12.21 -3.37 -13.33
N ASP A 52 11.67 -2.64 -14.30
CA ASP A 52 11.75 -1.18 -14.30
C ASP A 52 10.70 -0.59 -13.35
N PRO A 53 11.09 0.04 -12.22
CA PRO A 53 10.12 0.59 -11.27
C PRO A 53 9.29 1.74 -11.85
N ALA A 54 9.72 2.37 -12.94
CA ALA A 54 9.00 3.47 -13.56
C ALA A 54 7.90 3.02 -14.54
N GLU A 55 7.82 1.73 -14.88
CA GLU A 55 6.82 1.22 -15.83
C GLU A 55 5.41 1.11 -15.22
N PRO A 56 4.35 1.31 -16.06
CA PRO A 56 2.96 1.24 -15.61
C PRO A 56 2.56 -0.10 -14.98
N GLN A 57 3.10 -1.22 -15.50
CA GLN A 57 2.84 -2.57 -15.00
C GLN A 57 3.30 -2.74 -13.55
N ASN A 58 4.38 -2.04 -13.16
CA ASN A 58 4.95 -2.07 -11.82
C ASN A 58 4.31 -1.07 -10.85
N ASN A 59 3.30 -0.33 -11.29
CA ASN A 59 2.50 0.53 -10.42
C ASN A 59 1.39 -0.23 -9.65
N SER A 60 1.42 -1.57 -9.69
CA SER A 60 0.53 -2.45 -8.95
C SER A 60 1.20 -2.98 -7.68
N SER A 61 0.39 -3.26 -6.68
CA SER A 61 0.84 -3.82 -5.41
C SER A 61 1.53 -5.18 -5.52
N PHE A 62 1.25 -5.94 -6.57
CA PHE A 62 1.81 -7.29 -6.77
C PHE A 62 3.25 -7.30 -7.32
N SER A 63 3.77 -6.14 -7.71
CA SER A 63 5.14 -6.04 -8.22
C SER A 63 6.14 -5.65 -7.15
N HIS A 64 5.66 -5.13 -6.04
CA HIS A 64 6.50 -4.46 -5.05
C HIS A 64 7.32 -5.43 -4.20
N GLU A 65 6.87 -6.66 -3.96
CA GLU A 65 7.62 -7.65 -3.20
C GLU A 65 9.01 -7.90 -3.82
N VAL A 66 9.05 -8.04 -5.16
CA VAL A 66 10.30 -8.22 -5.91
C VAL A 66 11.07 -6.90 -6.03
N LEU A 67 10.38 -5.83 -6.40
CA LEU A 67 11.04 -4.54 -6.64
C LEU A 67 11.67 -3.97 -5.36
N LEU A 68 10.97 -4.03 -4.22
CA LEU A 68 11.50 -3.58 -2.92
C LEU A 68 12.62 -4.47 -2.40
N ALA A 69 12.67 -5.75 -2.79
CA ALA A 69 13.80 -6.61 -2.47
C ALA A 69 15.07 -6.20 -3.23
N ILE A 70 14.94 -5.75 -4.49
CA ILE A 70 16.05 -5.34 -5.36
C ILE A 70 16.39 -3.85 -5.17
N TYR A 71 15.37 -2.99 -5.13
CA TYR A 71 15.52 -1.53 -5.08
C TYR A 71 15.09 -1.00 -3.72
N ASP A 72 15.99 -0.37 -3.02
CA ASP A 72 15.58 0.40 -1.84
C ASP A 72 15.04 1.76 -2.26
N THR A 73 14.18 2.34 -1.41
CA THR A 73 13.53 3.63 -1.63
C THR A 73 14.24 4.76 -0.88
N LEU A 74 14.09 5.99 -1.35
CA LEU A 74 14.63 7.17 -0.67
C LEU A 74 14.03 7.34 0.73
N ILE A 75 12.72 7.13 0.86
CA ILE A 75 11.97 7.10 2.12
C ILE A 75 11.33 5.71 2.21
N GLN A 76 11.15 5.17 3.40
CA GLN A 76 10.41 3.93 3.64
C GLN A 76 9.13 4.20 4.43
N LEU A 77 8.21 3.24 4.50
CA LEU A 77 7.03 3.29 5.36
C LEU A 77 7.09 2.20 6.42
N LYS A 78 6.61 2.53 7.62
CA LYS A 78 6.23 1.52 8.62
C LYS A 78 4.95 0.79 8.21
N ALA A 79 4.62 -0.26 8.95
CA ALA A 79 3.39 -1.03 8.75
C ALA A 79 2.12 -0.16 8.85
N ASP A 80 2.11 0.86 9.71
CA ASP A 80 1.01 1.82 9.87
C ASP A 80 0.96 2.92 8.78
N GLY A 81 1.92 2.93 7.86
CA GLY A 81 2.04 3.92 6.79
C GLY A 81 2.86 5.16 7.16
N THR A 82 3.46 5.23 8.36
CA THR A 82 4.29 6.38 8.76
C THR A 82 5.60 6.40 7.96
N PRO A 83 5.99 7.54 7.33
CA PRO A 83 7.28 7.69 6.66
C PRO A 83 8.46 7.59 7.63
N ILE A 84 9.47 6.81 7.24
CA ILE A 84 10.71 6.59 8.00
C ILE A 84 11.94 6.68 7.07
N PRO A 85 13.15 6.88 7.63
CA PRO A 85 14.38 6.88 6.85
C PRO A 85 14.59 5.61 6.01
N GLY A 86 14.94 5.81 4.73
CA GLY A 86 15.40 4.80 3.79
C GLY A 86 16.82 5.09 3.33
N LEU A 87 17.04 5.21 2.02
CA LEU A 87 18.32 5.68 1.46
C LEU A 87 18.61 7.14 1.82
N ALA A 88 17.57 7.97 2.07
CA ALA A 88 17.70 9.21 2.81
C ALA A 88 17.65 8.91 4.32
N GLU A 89 18.72 9.24 5.05
CA GLU A 89 18.76 9.05 6.51
C GLU A 89 17.96 10.10 7.27
N SER A 90 17.67 11.24 6.62
CA SER A 90 16.80 12.30 7.14
C SER A 90 16.32 13.21 6.01
N TRP A 91 15.28 13.99 6.30
CA TRP A 91 14.82 15.07 5.41
C TRP A 91 14.24 16.23 6.20
N THR A 92 14.24 17.40 5.54
CA THR A 92 13.60 18.61 6.04
C THR A 92 12.68 19.21 4.99
N ARG A 93 11.71 19.99 5.43
CA ARG A 93 10.74 20.71 4.59
C ARG A 93 10.78 22.20 4.92
N ASN A 94 10.52 23.05 3.92
CA ASN A 94 10.18 24.44 4.21
C ASN A 94 8.73 24.54 4.73
N ALA A 95 8.38 25.68 5.35
CA ALA A 95 7.07 25.90 5.96
C ALA A 95 5.92 25.80 4.93
N ASP A 96 6.16 26.18 3.68
CA ASP A 96 5.16 26.20 2.62
C ASP A 96 4.99 24.83 1.92
N LEU A 97 5.75 23.80 2.34
CA LEU A 97 5.76 22.45 1.75
C LEU A 97 6.07 22.44 0.23
N THR A 98 6.77 23.46 -0.26
CA THR A 98 7.21 23.57 -1.66
C THR A 98 8.66 23.12 -1.87
N ASP A 99 9.30 22.61 -0.83
CA ASP A 99 10.69 22.19 -0.85
C ASP A 99 10.91 21.02 0.10
N ILE A 100 11.61 19.99 -0.36
CA ILE A 100 12.11 18.90 0.48
C ILE A 100 13.59 18.72 0.23
N THR A 101 14.38 18.74 1.30
CA THR A 101 15.82 18.48 1.27
C THR A 101 16.09 17.14 1.93
N LEU A 102 16.62 16.19 1.16
CA LEU A 102 16.99 14.85 1.60
C LEU A 102 18.49 14.82 1.91
N THR A 103 18.87 14.23 3.04
CA THR A 103 20.26 13.88 3.35
C THR A 103 20.45 12.39 3.11
N LEU A 104 21.24 12.01 2.13
CA LEU A 104 21.48 10.62 1.77
C LEU A 104 22.37 9.92 2.79
N ARG A 105 22.13 8.65 2.99
CA ARG A 105 22.87 7.78 3.91
C ARG A 105 24.33 7.63 3.49
N ALA A 106 25.23 7.89 4.42
CA ALA A 106 26.66 7.71 4.17
C ALA A 106 26.97 6.23 3.91
N GLY A 107 27.77 5.95 2.87
CA GLY A 107 28.27 4.62 2.56
C GLY A 107 27.27 3.66 1.92
N ALA A 108 26.03 4.07 1.66
CA ALA A 108 25.08 3.25 0.89
C ALA A 108 25.60 3.02 -0.54
N ARG A 109 25.49 1.77 -1.02
CA ARG A 109 25.97 1.36 -2.35
C ARG A 109 24.91 0.56 -3.08
N PHE A 110 24.93 0.69 -4.40
CA PHE A 110 24.23 -0.21 -5.30
C PHE A 110 24.90 -1.60 -5.34
N HIS A 111 24.21 -2.59 -5.86
CA HIS A 111 24.70 -3.96 -5.98
C HIS A 111 25.97 -4.10 -6.84
N ASP A 112 26.23 -3.17 -7.73
CA ASP A 112 27.44 -3.09 -8.56
C ASP A 112 28.61 -2.36 -7.85
N GLY A 113 28.42 -1.95 -6.60
CA GLY A 113 29.41 -1.25 -5.79
C GLY A 113 29.45 0.26 -5.99
N THR A 114 28.70 0.83 -6.95
CA THR A 114 28.64 2.29 -7.14
C THR A 114 27.95 2.97 -5.94
N PRO A 115 28.35 4.20 -5.57
CA PRO A 115 27.72 4.88 -4.42
C PRO A 115 26.27 5.30 -4.75
N VAL A 116 25.40 5.27 -3.73
CA VAL A 116 24.09 5.94 -3.77
C VAL A 116 24.32 7.39 -3.35
N ASP A 117 24.64 8.23 -4.32
CA ASP A 117 24.91 9.66 -4.11
C ASP A 117 23.84 10.55 -4.75
N ALA A 118 23.96 11.86 -4.52
CA ALA A 118 23.00 12.83 -5.02
C ALA A 118 22.92 12.86 -6.56
N ALA A 119 24.03 12.60 -7.26
CA ALA A 119 24.05 12.53 -8.71
C ALA A 119 23.27 11.30 -9.23
N ALA A 120 23.41 10.15 -8.56
CA ALA A 120 22.65 8.94 -8.88
C ALA A 120 21.15 9.14 -8.67
N VAL A 121 20.74 9.77 -7.56
CA VAL A 121 19.33 10.10 -7.29
C VAL A 121 18.77 11.04 -8.36
N LYS A 122 19.49 12.13 -8.67
CA LYS A 122 19.11 13.08 -9.70
C LYS A 122 18.89 12.39 -11.05
N ARG A 123 19.84 11.53 -11.47
CA ARG A 123 19.72 10.79 -12.74
C ARG A 123 18.51 9.87 -12.79
N ASN A 124 18.16 9.19 -11.68
CA ASN A 124 16.94 8.38 -11.58
C ASN A 124 15.68 9.21 -11.78
N LEU A 125 15.57 10.35 -11.09
CA LEU A 125 14.40 11.21 -11.18
C LEU A 125 14.29 11.89 -12.56
N GLU A 126 15.40 12.36 -13.14
CA GLU A 126 15.44 12.93 -14.49
C GLU A 126 15.03 11.92 -15.57
N ARG A 127 15.51 10.67 -15.46
CA ARG A 127 15.06 9.58 -16.34
C ARG A 127 13.55 9.36 -16.21
N SER A 128 13.05 9.28 -14.98
CA SER A 128 11.62 9.11 -14.72
C SER A 128 10.79 10.24 -15.31
N ALA A 129 11.27 11.49 -15.23
CA ALA A 129 10.64 12.64 -15.89
C ALA A 129 10.66 12.52 -17.41
N ALA A 130 11.76 12.04 -18.02
CA ALA A 130 11.89 11.86 -19.46
C ALA A 130 10.93 10.80 -20.04
N LEU A 131 10.47 9.83 -19.24
CA LEU A 131 9.43 8.87 -19.64
C LEU A 131 8.07 9.52 -19.90
N GLY A 132 7.77 10.61 -19.20
CA GLY A 132 6.52 11.37 -19.36
C GLY A 132 5.29 10.46 -19.28
N LYS A 133 4.40 10.52 -20.29
CA LYS A 133 3.16 9.72 -20.34
C LYS A 133 3.36 8.20 -20.46
N ARG A 134 4.58 7.74 -20.67
CA ARG A 134 4.89 6.29 -20.71
C ARG A 134 5.16 5.70 -19.33
N ALA A 135 5.46 6.53 -18.34
CA ALA A 135 5.65 6.09 -16.96
C ALA A 135 4.34 5.70 -16.28
N GLY A 136 4.41 4.95 -15.19
CA GLY A 136 3.24 4.67 -14.34
C GLY A 136 2.68 5.93 -13.68
N ASN A 137 1.39 5.93 -13.34
CA ASN A 137 0.68 7.12 -12.85
C ASN A 137 1.38 7.80 -11.67
N THR A 138 1.79 7.04 -10.64
CA THR A 138 2.48 7.62 -9.47
C THR A 138 3.79 8.31 -9.86
N VAL A 139 4.55 7.72 -10.80
CA VAL A 139 5.77 8.32 -11.33
C VAL A 139 5.45 9.60 -12.08
N GLN A 140 4.44 9.60 -12.96
CA GLN A 140 4.01 10.79 -13.70
C GLN A 140 3.59 11.93 -12.78
N GLU A 141 2.76 11.64 -11.77
CA GLU A 141 2.27 12.63 -10.82
C GLU A 141 3.41 13.23 -10.00
N THR A 142 4.35 12.39 -9.54
CA THR A 142 5.54 12.85 -8.80
C THR A 142 6.41 13.76 -9.67
N MET A 143 6.71 13.34 -10.91
CA MET A 143 7.56 14.12 -11.82
C MET A 143 6.87 15.41 -12.26
N ALA A 144 5.55 15.40 -12.42
CA ALA A 144 4.78 16.61 -12.73
C ALA A 144 4.84 17.66 -11.62
N LEU A 145 4.95 17.22 -10.36
CA LEU A 145 5.05 18.10 -9.20
C LEU A 145 6.45 18.71 -9.04
N ILE A 146 7.51 17.96 -9.36
CA ILE A 146 8.90 18.44 -9.21
C ILE A 146 9.19 19.53 -10.24
N ASP A 147 9.68 20.68 -9.77
CA ASP A 147 10.11 21.81 -10.60
C ASP A 147 11.62 21.74 -10.87
N ALA A 148 12.43 21.52 -9.83
CA ALA A 148 13.87 21.41 -9.95
C ALA A 148 14.45 20.39 -8.98
N ILE A 149 15.57 19.78 -9.40
CA ILE A 149 16.36 18.82 -8.63
C ILE A 149 17.77 19.40 -8.47
N GLU A 150 18.09 19.84 -7.26
CA GLU A 150 19.40 20.42 -6.92
C GLU A 150 20.22 19.40 -6.12
N THR A 151 21.52 19.35 -6.38
CA THR A 151 22.49 18.48 -5.70
C THR A 151 23.69 19.31 -5.24
N PRO A 152 23.54 20.09 -4.15
CA PRO A 152 24.55 21.01 -3.70
C PRO A 152 25.86 20.33 -3.27
N ASP A 153 25.77 19.08 -2.86
CA ASP A 153 26.89 18.21 -2.53
C ASP A 153 26.56 16.74 -2.83
N THR A 154 27.48 15.82 -2.53
CA THR A 154 27.35 14.39 -2.87
C THR A 154 26.25 13.66 -2.07
N ARG A 155 25.76 14.23 -0.98
CA ARG A 155 24.76 13.59 -0.09
C ARG A 155 23.46 14.39 0.05
N THR A 156 23.39 15.58 -0.51
CA THR A 156 22.21 16.43 -0.39
C THR A 156 21.45 16.48 -1.70
N VAL A 157 20.18 16.11 -1.67
CA VAL A 157 19.24 16.25 -2.79
C VAL A 157 18.10 17.17 -2.35
N ARG A 158 17.93 18.27 -3.04
CA ARG A 158 16.84 19.20 -2.82
C ARG A 158 15.87 19.17 -3.98
N LEU A 159 14.61 18.85 -3.69
CA LEU A 159 13.52 18.87 -4.66
C LEU A 159 12.69 20.14 -4.42
N LYS A 160 12.65 21.03 -5.41
CA LYS A 160 11.72 22.15 -5.47
C LYS A 160 10.43 21.68 -6.12
N LEU A 161 9.30 22.04 -5.54
CA LEU A 161 7.98 21.62 -5.97
C LEU A 161 7.22 22.81 -6.52
N LYS A 162 6.45 22.59 -7.61
CA LYS A 162 5.60 23.62 -8.25
C LYS A 162 4.42 24.05 -7.36
N ALA A 163 4.05 23.23 -6.39
CA ALA A 163 2.95 23.49 -5.46
C ALA A 163 3.23 22.83 -4.11
N PRO A 164 2.62 23.32 -3.01
CA PRO A 164 2.67 22.67 -1.70
C PRO A 164 2.23 21.20 -1.79
N SER A 165 3.03 20.27 -1.22
CA SER A 165 2.69 18.86 -1.19
C SER A 165 3.01 18.22 0.14
N GLY A 166 1.99 17.70 0.82
CA GLY A 166 2.13 16.78 1.96
C GLY A 166 2.25 15.31 1.55
N GLN A 167 2.44 15.03 0.26
CA GLN A 167 2.39 13.68 -0.31
C GLN A 167 3.76 13.17 -0.76
N ILE A 168 4.73 14.07 -0.94
CA ILE A 168 6.01 13.75 -1.57
C ILE A 168 6.78 12.66 -0.82
N GLU A 169 6.70 12.59 0.51
CA GLU A 169 7.33 11.54 1.32
C GLU A 169 6.77 10.15 0.98
N TYR A 170 5.47 10.04 0.80
CA TYR A 170 4.80 8.79 0.43
C TYR A 170 5.18 8.35 -0.99
N TRP A 171 5.32 9.31 -1.91
CA TRP A 171 5.72 9.03 -3.28
C TRP A 171 7.19 8.62 -3.37
N LEU A 172 8.07 9.23 -2.57
CA LEU A 172 9.47 8.81 -2.45
C LEU A 172 9.66 7.49 -1.67
N ALA A 173 8.61 6.97 -1.05
CA ALA A 173 8.55 5.64 -0.46
C ALA A 173 7.97 4.56 -1.39
N ALA A 174 7.55 4.95 -2.60
CA ALA A 174 7.01 4.08 -3.65
C ALA A 174 7.91 4.08 -4.89
N ASN A 175 7.39 3.66 -6.03
CA ASN A 175 8.14 3.55 -7.29
C ASN A 175 9.03 4.76 -7.64
N PRO A 176 8.58 6.02 -7.48
CA PRO A 176 9.45 7.17 -7.77
C PRO A 176 10.71 7.25 -6.92
N GLY A 177 10.65 6.69 -5.72
CA GLY A 177 11.78 6.66 -4.78
C GLY A 177 12.68 5.42 -4.89
N MET A 178 12.33 4.43 -5.71
CA MET A 178 13.14 3.23 -5.94
C MET A 178 14.37 3.59 -6.78
N MET A 179 15.56 3.37 -6.22
CA MET A 179 16.82 3.78 -6.85
C MET A 179 17.48 2.63 -7.61
N VAL A 180 17.65 2.83 -8.91
CA VAL A 180 18.38 1.95 -9.83
C VAL A 180 19.80 2.47 -10.00
N SER A 181 20.81 1.57 -10.09
CA SER A 181 22.20 1.99 -10.38
C SER A 181 22.28 2.80 -11.67
N PRO A 182 22.99 3.93 -11.71
CA PRO A 182 23.18 4.71 -12.91
C PRO A 182 23.70 3.92 -14.12
N ALA A 183 24.54 2.90 -13.89
CA ALA A 183 25.03 2.02 -14.93
C ALA A 183 23.97 1.06 -15.51
N ALA A 184 22.91 0.81 -14.74
CA ALA A 184 21.83 -0.09 -15.12
C ALA A 184 20.58 0.64 -15.65
N LEU A 185 20.50 1.98 -15.57
CA LEU A 185 19.34 2.77 -15.99
C LEU A 185 19.08 2.75 -17.50
N GLY A 186 20.03 2.33 -18.32
CA GLY A 186 19.93 2.45 -19.77
C GLY A 186 19.94 3.91 -20.25
N GLU A 187 19.56 4.13 -21.50
CA GLU A 187 19.45 5.49 -22.05
C GLU A 187 18.19 6.20 -21.52
N ALA A 188 18.25 7.54 -21.45
CA ALA A 188 17.11 8.34 -21.04
C ALA A 188 15.91 8.06 -21.97
N GLY A 189 14.77 7.73 -21.36
CA GLY A 189 13.54 7.40 -22.11
C GLY A 189 13.45 5.96 -22.63
N ALA A 190 14.46 5.10 -22.42
CA ALA A 190 14.31 3.66 -22.64
C ALA A 190 13.42 3.05 -21.55
N MET A 191 12.47 2.18 -21.94
CA MET A 191 11.58 1.43 -21.06
C MET A 191 11.81 -0.08 -21.24
N GLY A 192 11.39 -0.85 -20.23
CA GLY A 192 11.31 -2.29 -20.33
C GLY A 192 12.64 -3.00 -20.10
N ASN A 193 12.92 -3.96 -20.94
CA ASN A 193 14.02 -4.92 -20.79
C ASN A 193 15.44 -4.30 -20.72
N GLY A 194 15.57 -2.97 -20.82
CA GLY A 194 16.84 -2.27 -20.65
C GLY A 194 17.34 -2.15 -19.20
N ILE A 195 16.47 -2.32 -18.20
CA ILE A 195 16.85 -2.24 -16.79
C ILE A 195 17.36 -3.59 -16.30
N LYS A 196 18.60 -3.63 -15.83
CA LYS A 196 19.30 -4.86 -15.44
C LYS A 196 19.02 -5.33 -14.01
N GLY A 197 18.07 -4.76 -13.28
CA GLY A 197 17.75 -5.18 -11.91
C GLY A 197 18.91 -4.94 -10.92
N VAL A 198 19.66 -3.85 -11.08
CA VAL A 198 20.75 -3.47 -10.17
C VAL A 198 20.27 -2.32 -9.28
N GLY A 199 19.93 -2.63 -8.05
CA GLY A 199 19.41 -1.70 -7.05
C GLY A 199 20.33 -1.52 -5.85
N ALA A 200 19.77 -0.99 -4.77
CA ALA A 200 20.43 -0.80 -3.48
C ALA A 200 19.68 -1.52 -2.33
N GLY A 201 18.79 -2.45 -2.68
CA GLY A 201 17.98 -3.21 -1.74
C GLY A 201 18.72 -4.37 -1.07
N PRO A 202 18.07 -5.10 -0.16
CA PRO A 202 18.69 -6.18 0.61
C PRO A 202 19.05 -7.42 -0.20
N TYR A 203 18.54 -7.56 -1.43
CA TYR A 203 18.80 -8.72 -2.28
C TYR A 203 19.28 -8.31 -3.67
N GLN A 204 20.31 -8.99 -4.17
CA GLN A 204 20.83 -8.86 -5.53
C GLN A 204 20.13 -9.84 -6.47
N LEU A 205 19.69 -9.35 -7.64
CA LEU A 205 19.13 -10.18 -8.70
C LEU A 205 20.14 -11.23 -9.18
N ARG A 206 19.70 -12.48 -9.35
CA ARG A 206 20.44 -13.57 -10.01
C ARG A 206 19.84 -13.95 -11.33
N GLN A 207 18.52 -14.15 -11.35
CA GLN A 207 17.78 -14.52 -12.55
C GLN A 207 16.41 -13.86 -12.54
N PHE A 208 15.98 -13.41 -13.69
CA PHE A 208 14.63 -12.91 -13.93
C PHE A 208 14.04 -13.59 -15.16
N GLU A 209 12.97 -14.30 -14.97
CA GLU A 209 12.13 -14.88 -16.02
C GLU A 209 10.74 -14.21 -15.89
N PRO A 210 10.38 -13.31 -16.82
CA PRO A 210 9.13 -12.55 -16.74
C PRO A 210 7.91 -13.48 -16.57
N ASN A 211 7.07 -13.18 -15.57
CA ASN A 211 5.88 -13.95 -15.21
C ASN A 211 6.14 -15.46 -14.97
N VAL A 212 7.35 -15.84 -14.60
CA VAL A 212 7.74 -17.19 -14.20
C VAL A 212 8.37 -17.17 -12.82
N ARG A 213 9.55 -16.56 -12.70
CA ARG A 213 10.25 -16.49 -11.42
C ARG A 213 11.31 -15.40 -11.40
N THR A 214 11.59 -14.93 -10.18
CA THR A 214 12.74 -14.07 -9.88
C THR A 214 13.55 -14.72 -8.78
N THR A 215 14.85 -14.92 -9.00
CA THR A 215 15.76 -15.44 -7.96
C THR A 215 16.78 -14.39 -7.58
N MET A 216 17.00 -14.25 -6.28
CA MET A 216 17.82 -13.21 -5.68
C MET A 216 18.68 -13.80 -4.57
N THR A 217 19.86 -13.23 -4.34
CA THR A 217 20.73 -13.57 -3.19
C THR A 217 20.88 -12.36 -2.30
N ARG A 218 21.02 -12.60 -1.00
CA ARG A 218 21.25 -11.55 -0.01
C ARG A 218 22.46 -10.67 -0.41
N TYR A 219 22.30 -9.35 -0.29
CA TYR A 219 23.38 -8.40 -0.49
C TYR A 219 24.15 -8.21 0.83
N GLU A 220 25.34 -8.78 0.92
CA GLU A 220 26.08 -8.89 2.19
C GLU A 220 26.52 -7.53 2.76
N THR A 221 26.67 -6.53 1.91
CA THR A 221 27.03 -5.16 2.33
C THR A 221 25.84 -4.21 2.36
N TYR A 222 24.60 -4.74 2.46
CA TYR A 222 23.40 -3.93 2.54
C TYR A 222 23.45 -3.00 3.77
N TRP A 223 23.18 -1.73 3.56
CA TRP A 223 23.26 -0.70 4.60
C TRP A 223 22.34 -0.95 5.81
N GLY A 224 21.18 -1.58 5.60
CA GLY A 224 20.22 -1.97 6.64
C GLY A 224 20.59 -3.25 7.39
N GLY A 225 21.78 -3.82 7.13
CA GLY A 225 22.27 -5.05 7.74
C GLY A 225 21.63 -6.32 7.17
N THR A 226 22.30 -7.44 7.45
CA THR A 226 21.93 -8.77 6.92
C THR A 226 21.47 -9.76 7.98
N ALA A 227 21.52 -9.36 9.26
CA ALA A 227 21.26 -10.25 10.40
C ALA A 227 19.87 -10.93 10.30
N GLY A 228 19.90 -12.27 10.28
CA GLY A 228 18.70 -13.10 10.21
C GLY A 228 17.98 -13.16 8.86
N ARG A 229 18.37 -12.37 7.85
CA ARG A 229 17.80 -12.44 6.50
C ARG A 229 18.19 -13.75 5.81
N PRO A 230 17.30 -14.42 5.06
CA PRO A 230 17.61 -15.58 4.24
C PRO A 230 18.78 -15.31 3.28
N ALA A 231 19.59 -16.34 2.99
CA ALA A 231 20.69 -16.24 2.02
C ALA A 231 20.21 -16.00 0.60
N ALA A 232 19.00 -16.47 0.28
CA ALA A 232 18.36 -16.27 -1.01
C ALA A 232 16.86 -16.03 -0.85
N PHE A 233 16.28 -15.32 -1.82
CA PHE A 233 14.84 -15.13 -1.95
C PHE A 233 14.44 -15.47 -3.38
N GLU A 234 13.49 -16.40 -3.51
CA GLU A 234 12.90 -16.82 -4.78
C GLU A 234 11.41 -16.46 -4.77
N HIS A 235 11.00 -15.68 -5.75
CA HIS A 235 9.60 -15.36 -6.01
C HIS A 235 9.16 -16.14 -7.25
N HIS A 236 8.13 -16.99 -7.09
CA HIS A 236 7.59 -17.82 -8.16
C HIS A 236 6.17 -17.39 -8.50
N TYR A 237 5.91 -17.12 -9.77
CA TYR A 237 4.58 -16.87 -10.27
C TYR A 237 3.82 -18.19 -10.45
N VAL A 238 2.81 -18.42 -9.63
CA VAL A 238 1.97 -19.63 -9.65
C VAL A 238 0.50 -19.20 -9.55
N PRO A 239 -0.20 -18.97 -10.67
CA PRO A 239 -1.54 -18.41 -10.69
C PRO A 239 -2.59 -19.33 -10.05
N ASP A 240 -2.41 -20.64 -10.14
CA ASP A 240 -3.34 -21.62 -9.56
C ASP A 240 -3.20 -21.74 -8.04
N GLY A 241 -4.26 -21.40 -7.30
CA GLY A 241 -4.26 -21.42 -5.83
C GLY A 241 -4.08 -22.82 -5.25
N ARG A 242 -4.55 -23.87 -5.92
CA ARG A 242 -4.38 -25.26 -5.47
C ARG A 242 -2.93 -25.69 -5.63
N ALA A 243 -2.28 -25.32 -6.73
CA ALA A 243 -0.86 -25.59 -6.94
C ALA A 243 -0.01 -24.91 -5.85
N ARG A 244 -0.32 -23.66 -5.46
CA ARG A 244 0.38 -22.97 -4.36
C ARG A 244 0.23 -23.69 -3.02
N LEU A 245 -0.98 -24.12 -2.66
CA LEU A 245 -1.21 -24.87 -1.42
C LEU A 245 -0.51 -26.23 -1.43
N ASN A 246 -0.52 -26.95 -2.56
CA ASN A 246 0.19 -28.23 -2.71
C ASN A 246 1.71 -28.05 -2.59
N ALA A 247 2.28 -26.99 -3.15
CA ALA A 247 3.71 -26.68 -3.02
C ALA A 247 4.13 -26.44 -1.54
N LEU A 248 3.28 -25.80 -0.73
CA LEU A 248 3.51 -25.66 0.72
C LEU A 248 3.51 -27.04 1.41
N ARG A 249 2.55 -27.90 1.07
CA ARG A 249 2.40 -29.23 1.67
C ARG A 249 3.58 -30.16 1.33
N SER A 250 4.07 -30.08 0.08
CA SER A 250 5.22 -30.87 -0.38
C SER A 250 6.58 -30.29 0.04
N GLY A 251 6.61 -29.02 0.48
CA GLY A 251 7.85 -28.33 0.84
C GLY A 251 8.59 -27.69 -0.31
N GLN A 252 7.95 -27.58 -1.47
CA GLN A 252 8.47 -26.83 -2.61
C GLN A 252 8.36 -25.30 -2.43
N ALA A 253 7.51 -24.84 -1.52
CA ALA A 253 7.43 -23.46 -1.08
C ALA A 253 7.52 -23.37 0.44
N ASN A 254 8.07 -22.25 0.95
CA ASN A 254 8.10 -21.96 2.39
C ASN A 254 6.87 -21.14 2.81
N ILE A 255 6.42 -20.24 1.94
CA ILE A 255 5.27 -19.36 2.10
C ILE A 255 4.54 -19.22 0.78
N ALA A 256 3.23 -19.06 0.83
CA ALA A 256 2.43 -18.74 -0.36
C ALA A 256 1.26 -17.82 0.01
N LEU A 257 0.86 -16.97 -0.93
CA LEU A 257 -0.41 -16.27 -0.90
C LEU A 257 -1.50 -17.26 -1.31
N ILE A 258 -2.42 -17.59 -0.39
CA ILE A 258 -3.53 -18.52 -0.63
C ILE A 258 -4.86 -17.76 -0.79
N GLU A 259 -5.83 -18.40 -1.38
CA GLU A 259 -7.18 -17.85 -1.48
C GLU A 259 -7.92 -17.99 -0.14
N PRO A 260 -8.77 -17.02 0.28
CA PRO A 260 -9.52 -17.10 1.53
C PRO A 260 -10.26 -18.42 1.72
N ARG A 261 -10.87 -18.97 0.67
CA ARG A 261 -11.56 -20.27 0.71
C ARG A 261 -10.67 -21.47 1.08
N GLN A 262 -9.34 -21.31 0.99
CA GLN A 262 -8.37 -22.36 1.32
C GLN A 262 -7.90 -22.30 2.78
N ILE A 263 -8.35 -21.33 3.59
CA ILE A 263 -7.94 -21.16 5.00
C ILE A 263 -8.16 -22.41 5.82
N ALA A 264 -9.36 -23.01 5.70
CA ALA A 264 -9.71 -24.21 6.46
C ALA A 264 -8.83 -25.40 6.07
N GLU A 265 -8.62 -25.63 4.76
CA GLU A 265 -7.77 -26.69 4.23
C GLU A 265 -6.30 -26.51 4.66
N ALA A 266 -5.78 -25.27 4.60
CA ALA A 266 -4.42 -24.96 5.03
C ALA A 266 -4.22 -25.25 6.53
N LYS A 267 -5.17 -24.84 7.37
CA LYS A 267 -5.14 -25.13 8.82
C LYS A 267 -5.23 -26.63 9.11
N GLN A 268 -6.09 -27.38 8.41
CA GLN A 268 -6.21 -28.83 8.53
C GLN A 268 -4.91 -29.56 8.09
N ALA A 269 -4.18 -28.97 7.13
CA ALA A 269 -2.86 -29.47 6.73
C ALA A 269 -1.73 -29.10 7.71
N GLY A 270 -2.04 -28.50 8.87
CA GLY A 270 -1.07 -28.10 9.89
C GLY A 270 -0.25 -26.86 9.54
N LEU A 271 -0.68 -26.07 8.54
CA LEU A 271 -0.01 -24.82 8.18
C LEU A 271 -0.46 -23.68 9.11
N THR A 272 0.45 -22.75 9.37
CA THR A 272 0.11 -21.45 9.94
C THR A 272 -0.54 -20.60 8.85
N VAL A 273 -1.67 -19.99 9.18
CA VAL A 273 -2.35 -19.03 8.31
C VAL A 273 -2.30 -17.65 8.94
N GLN A 274 -1.71 -16.70 8.24
CA GLN A 274 -1.63 -15.29 8.63
C GLN A 274 -2.50 -14.46 7.71
N ILE A 275 -3.39 -13.65 8.30
CA ILE A 275 -4.28 -12.73 7.59
C ILE A 275 -3.76 -11.32 7.80
N ASN A 276 -3.25 -10.72 6.72
CA ASN A 276 -2.74 -9.37 6.73
C ASN A 276 -3.83 -8.41 6.21
N GLU A 277 -4.45 -7.69 7.14
CA GLU A 277 -5.46 -6.67 6.82
C GLU A 277 -4.82 -5.53 6.00
N LYS A 278 -5.56 -5.01 5.03
CA LYS A 278 -5.13 -3.95 4.12
C LYS A 278 -6.15 -2.82 4.08
N ASN A 279 -5.72 -1.61 3.73
CA ASN A 279 -6.62 -0.55 3.28
C ASN A 279 -7.16 -0.89 1.88
N ALA A 280 -7.69 -2.08 1.74
CA ALA A 280 -8.24 -2.65 0.52
C ALA A 280 -9.63 -3.22 0.78
N PHE A 281 -10.55 -3.02 -0.14
CA PHE A 281 -11.94 -3.42 0.05
C PHE A 281 -12.65 -3.67 -1.27
N TRP A 282 -13.74 -4.40 -1.15
CA TRP A 282 -14.74 -4.50 -2.18
C TRP A 282 -15.73 -3.35 -2.03
N THR A 283 -16.02 -2.67 -3.12
CA THR A 283 -16.87 -1.50 -3.14
C THR A 283 -17.72 -1.42 -4.42
N ILE A 284 -18.76 -0.65 -4.35
CA ILE A 284 -19.55 -0.21 -5.50
C ILE A 284 -19.22 1.26 -5.73
N TYR A 285 -18.79 1.59 -6.94
CA TYR A 285 -18.57 2.97 -7.37
C TYR A 285 -19.81 3.50 -8.07
N PRO A 286 -20.57 4.42 -7.47
CA PRO A 286 -21.77 4.96 -8.10
C PRO A 286 -21.40 6.00 -9.16
N ASN A 287 -22.08 5.94 -10.29
CA ASN A 287 -22.05 7.00 -11.29
C ASN A 287 -23.03 8.11 -10.88
N THR A 288 -22.57 9.04 -10.08
CA THR A 288 -23.42 10.12 -9.54
C THR A 288 -23.86 11.17 -10.59
N LYS A 289 -23.48 11.00 -11.88
CA LYS A 289 -24.07 11.75 -12.99
C LYS A 289 -25.43 11.20 -13.47
N LYS A 290 -25.80 10.02 -13.01
CA LYS A 290 -27.13 9.44 -13.27
C LYS A 290 -28.15 10.05 -12.32
N ALA A 291 -29.29 10.53 -12.86
CA ALA A 291 -30.31 11.27 -12.11
C ALA A 291 -30.88 10.56 -10.87
N HIS A 292 -30.85 9.22 -10.86
CA HIS A 292 -31.27 8.46 -9.68
C HIS A 292 -30.13 8.20 -8.68
N LEU A 293 -28.85 8.38 -9.08
CA LEU A 293 -27.68 8.20 -8.23
C LEU A 293 -27.10 9.52 -7.72
N ASP A 294 -27.54 10.68 -8.23
CA ASP A 294 -27.26 11.98 -7.61
C ASP A 294 -28.10 12.18 -6.34
N ASP A 295 -29.26 11.49 -6.23
CA ASP A 295 -30.08 11.50 -5.01
C ASP A 295 -29.43 10.67 -3.90
N ILE A 296 -29.06 11.35 -2.82
CA ILE A 296 -28.46 10.72 -1.64
C ILE A 296 -29.35 9.66 -1.00
N ARG A 297 -30.68 9.78 -1.10
CA ARG A 297 -31.65 8.81 -0.54
C ARG A 297 -31.50 7.46 -1.23
N VAL A 298 -31.30 7.44 -2.54
CA VAL A 298 -31.07 6.21 -3.30
C VAL A 298 -29.74 5.56 -2.90
N ARG A 299 -28.65 6.34 -2.79
CA ARG A 299 -27.36 5.80 -2.35
C ARG A 299 -27.43 5.24 -0.93
N ARG A 300 -28.12 5.94 0.00
CA ARG A 300 -28.33 5.45 1.37
C ARG A 300 -29.24 4.21 1.41
N ALA A 301 -30.24 4.14 0.54
CA ALA A 301 -31.08 2.94 0.42
C ALA A 301 -30.24 1.72 0.04
N ILE A 302 -29.32 1.84 -0.91
CA ILE A 302 -28.39 0.78 -1.27
C ILE A 302 -27.50 0.40 -0.07
N MET A 303 -27.02 1.38 0.70
CA MET A 303 -26.22 1.10 1.90
C MET A 303 -26.98 0.30 2.95
N HIS A 304 -28.30 0.58 3.15
CA HIS A 304 -29.16 -0.17 4.06
C HIS A 304 -29.63 -1.53 3.51
N ALA A 305 -29.61 -1.70 2.18
CA ALA A 305 -30.00 -2.96 1.54
C ALA A 305 -28.93 -4.06 1.64
N LEU A 306 -27.69 -3.71 2.02
CA LEU A 306 -26.57 -4.64 2.04
C LEU A 306 -26.31 -5.21 3.44
N ASP A 307 -26.54 -6.52 3.60
CA ASP A 307 -26.09 -7.31 4.75
C ASP A 307 -24.60 -7.62 4.58
N ARG A 308 -23.76 -6.72 5.11
CA ARG A 308 -22.32 -6.82 5.00
C ARG A 308 -21.73 -7.94 5.85
N ASP A 309 -22.39 -8.29 6.96
CA ASP A 309 -21.95 -9.39 7.82
C ASP A 309 -22.14 -10.72 7.09
N ALA A 310 -23.31 -10.95 6.50
CA ALA A 310 -23.56 -12.12 5.67
C ALA A 310 -22.62 -12.19 4.45
N LEU A 311 -22.34 -11.05 3.79
CA LEU A 311 -21.40 -11.01 2.67
C LEU A 311 -19.96 -11.31 3.11
N ALA A 312 -19.52 -10.79 4.25
CA ALA A 312 -18.18 -11.07 4.80
C ALA A 312 -18.02 -12.53 5.22
N GLU A 313 -19.06 -13.14 5.81
CA GLU A 313 -19.06 -14.55 6.18
C GLU A 313 -19.01 -15.46 4.94
N ALA A 314 -19.93 -15.24 3.99
CA ALA A 314 -20.07 -16.09 2.81
C ALA A 314 -18.87 -16.03 1.84
N LEU A 315 -18.23 -14.87 1.72
CA LEU A 315 -17.20 -14.61 0.71
C LEU A 315 -15.80 -14.39 1.29
N GLY A 316 -15.72 -14.03 2.56
CA GLY A 316 -14.46 -13.73 3.22
C GLY A 316 -13.76 -14.93 3.86
N PHE A 317 -14.50 -16.01 4.16
CA PHE A 317 -13.96 -17.21 4.81
C PHE A 317 -13.09 -16.90 6.04
N GLY A 318 -13.46 -15.84 6.81
CA GLY A 318 -12.74 -15.34 7.97
C GLY A 318 -11.62 -14.34 7.67
N ALA A 319 -11.32 -14.05 6.41
CA ALA A 319 -10.31 -13.06 6.01
C ALA A 319 -10.88 -11.68 5.66
N ALA A 320 -12.20 -11.55 5.49
CA ALA A 320 -12.87 -10.29 5.25
C ALA A 320 -13.68 -9.86 6.49
N ARG A 321 -13.86 -8.55 6.62
CA ARG A 321 -14.73 -7.93 7.63
C ARG A 321 -15.73 -7.01 6.94
N PRO A 322 -16.94 -6.82 7.48
CA PRO A 322 -17.86 -5.80 7.00
C PRO A 322 -17.21 -4.42 7.14
N THR A 323 -17.42 -3.53 6.18
CA THR A 323 -16.93 -2.15 6.27
C THR A 323 -17.87 -1.17 5.57
N GLN A 324 -17.90 0.06 6.07
CA GLN A 324 -18.63 1.19 5.49
C GLN A 324 -17.71 2.37 5.19
N GLN A 325 -16.42 2.18 5.42
CA GLN A 325 -15.37 3.21 5.25
C GLN A 325 -14.13 2.63 4.57
N PHE A 326 -13.18 3.49 4.19
CA PHE A 326 -12.04 3.17 3.33
C PHE A 326 -10.72 3.01 4.07
N PHE A 327 -10.77 2.92 5.38
CA PHE A 327 -9.61 2.63 6.21
C PHE A 327 -9.85 1.35 7.01
N ALA A 328 -8.85 0.49 7.05
CA ALA A 328 -8.84 -0.72 7.85
C ALA A 328 -8.87 -0.40 9.35
N SER A 329 -9.33 -1.32 10.16
CA SER A 329 -9.50 -1.12 11.61
C SER A 329 -8.21 -0.75 12.34
N LEU A 330 -7.05 -1.14 11.80
CA LEU A 330 -5.72 -0.81 12.33
C LEU A 330 -5.20 0.57 11.88
N SER A 331 -5.88 1.22 10.93
CA SER A 331 -5.47 2.53 10.43
C SER A 331 -5.76 3.64 11.44
N PRO A 332 -4.88 4.62 11.65
CA PRO A 332 -5.16 5.78 12.51
C PRO A 332 -6.30 6.66 11.98
N TYR A 333 -6.66 6.49 10.73
CA TYR A 333 -7.75 7.23 10.07
C TYR A 333 -9.11 6.55 10.20
N PHE A 334 -9.16 5.36 10.79
CA PHE A 334 -10.38 4.62 11.04
C PHE A 334 -11.28 5.33 12.04
N VAL A 335 -12.59 5.32 11.79
CA VAL A 335 -13.61 5.98 12.59
C VAL A 335 -14.62 4.93 13.08
N PRO A 336 -14.52 4.46 14.33
CA PRO A 336 -15.32 3.33 14.83
C PRO A 336 -16.83 3.50 14.68
N GLU A 337 -17.35 4.71 14.94
CA GLU A 337 -18.80 4.98 14.88
C GLU A 337 -19.41 4.84 13.47
N LEU A 338 -18.58 4.92 12.42
CA LEU A 338 -19.06 4.75 11.05
C LEU A 338 -19.40 3.29 10.70
N GLN A 339 -18.92 2.31 11.46
CA GLN A 339 -19.16 0.90 11.17
C GLN A 339 -20.60 0.45 11.36
N THR A 340 -21.40 1.23 12.10
CA THR A 340 -22.83 0.97 12.35
C THR A 340 -23.75 2.02 11.75
N ARG A 341 -23.23 2.91 10.89
CA ARG A 341 -23.99 4.02 10.32
C ARG A 341 -25.11 3.55 9.40
N TYR A 342 -24.88 2.50 8.62
CA TYR A 342 -25.83 1.89 7.70
C TYR A 342 -25.97 0.40 8.01
N ASN A 343 -26.70 0.09 9.09
CA ASN A 343 -27.06 -1.29 9.40
C ASN A 343 -27.99 -1.86 8.31
N TYR A 344 -27.93 -3.17 8.11
CA TYR A 344 -28.87 -3.86 7.22
C TYR A 344 -30.29 -3.62 7.68
N ASP A 345 -31.07 -2.95 6.85
CA ASP A 345 -32.48 -2.58 7.10
C ASP A 345 -33.22 -2.44 5.77
N PRO A 346 -33.71 -3.56 5.20
CA PRO A 346 -34.48 -3.54 3.94
C PRO A 346 -35.75 -2.69 3.99
N ALA A 347 -36.36 -2.57 5.18
CA ALA A 347 -37.57 -1.74 5.33
C ALA A 347 -37.24 -0.26 5.15
N LYS A 348 -36.18 0.21 5.80
CA LYS A 348 -35.67 1.57 5.65
C LYS A 348 -35.17 1.84 4.23
N ALA A 349 -34.50 0.87 3.59
CA ALA A 349 -34.09 0.99 2.20
C ALA A 349 -35.32 1.22 1.27
N LYS A 350 -36.37 0.43 1.41
CA LYS A 350 -37.62 0.62 0.66
C LYS A 350 -38.26 1.99 0.92
N ALA A 351 -38.30 2.45 2.18
CA ALA A 351 -38.82 3.77 2.54
C ALA A 351 -38.03 4.89 1.83
N LEU A 352 -36.71 4.85 1.88
CA LEU A 352 -35.86 5.83 1.19
C LEU A 352 -36.02 5.83 -0.33
N LEU A 353 -36.20 4.65 -0.95
CA LEU A 353 -36.53 4.55 -2.38
C LEU A 353 -37.90 5.16 -2.70
N ALA A 354 -38.89 4.90 -1.88
CA ALA A 354 -40.24 5.48 -2.06
C ALA A 354 -40.20 7.01 -1.92
N GLU A 355 -39.50 7.57 -0.92
CA GLU A 355 -39.27 9.00 -0.75
C GLU A 355 -38.54 9.64 -1.94
N ALA A 356 -37.64 8.87 -2.58
CA ALA A 356 -36.93 9.30 -3.78
C ALA A 356 -37.75 9.14 -5.07
N GLY A 357 -39.01 8.64 -4.98
CA GLY A 357 -39.89 8.44 -6.14
C GLY A 357 -39.87 7.06 -6.78
N PHE A 358 -39.13 6.10 -6.19
CA PHE A 358 -38.93 4.75 -6.73
C PHE A 358 -39.69 3.65 -5.93
N LYS A 359 -40.90 3.91 -5.46
CA LYS A 359 -41.70 2.95 -4.67
C LYS A 359 -41.95 1.62 -5.40
N ASP A 360 -42.07 1.67 -6.75
CA ASP A 360 -42.34 0.52 -7.60
C ASP A 360 -41.07 -0.20 -8.08
N GLY A 361 -39.91 0.26 -7.56
CA GLY A 361 -38.59 -0.29 -7.83
C GLY A 361 -37.76 0.53 -8.82
N LEU A 362 -36.51 0.15 -8.95
CA LEU A 362 -35.51 0.86 -9.76
C LEU A 362 -34.67 -0.12 -10.57
N ASP A 363 -34.56 0.09 -11.88
CA ASP A 363 -33.67 -0.66 -12.75
C ASP A 363 -32.27 0.01 -12.73
N MET A 364 -31.22 -0.80 -12.51
CA MET A 364 -29.84 -0.35 -12.49
C MET A 364 -28.93 -1.26 -13.30
N SER A 365 -27.92 -0.70 -13.94
CA SER A 365 -26.90 -1.43 -14.68
C SER A 365 -25.58 -1.47 -13.91
N PHE A 366 -25.01 -2.68 -13.76
CA PHE A 366 -23.72 -2.90 -13.13
C PHE A 366 -22.71 -3.31 -14.17
N LEU A 367 -21.65 -2.54 -14.34
CA LEU A 367 -20.47 -2.96 -15.10
C LEU A 367 -19.71 -3.99 -14.25
N LEU A 368 -19.56 -5.19 -14.78
CA LEU A 368 -18.97 -6.33 -14.08
C LEU A 368 -17.80 -6.90 -14.88
N LEU A 369 -16.63 -7.00 -14.28
CA LEU A 369 -15.49 -7.67 -14.88
C LEU A 369 -15.70 -9.19 -14.93
N ASN A 370 -15.37 -9.80 -16.08
CA ASN A 370 -15.57 -11.22 -16.34
C ASN A 370 -14.52 -12.09 -15.61
N THR A 371 -14.61 -12.15 -14.28
CA THR A 371 -13.84 -13.07 -13.44
C THR A 371 -14.74 -13.72 -12.41
N SER A 372 -14.40 -14.93 -11.96
CA SER A 372 -15.22 -15.67 -10.97
C SER A 372 -15.37 -14.93 -9.64
N GLU A 373 -14.30 -14.31 -9.16
CA GLU A 373 -14.27 -13.54 -7.91
C GLU A 373 -15.24 -12.35 -7.95
N TYR A 374 -15.26 -11.60 -9.06
CA TYR A 374 -16.16 -10.46 -9.24
C TYR A 374 -17.61 -10.90 -9.37
N ARG A 375 -17.84 -12.03 -10.05
CA ARG A 375 -19.19 -12.56 -10.26
C ARG A 375 -19.88 -12.98 -8.96
N GLN A 376 -19.19 -13.76 -8.12
CA GLN A 376 -19.78 -14.27 -6.86
C GLN A 376 -20.30 -13.15 -5.95
N LEU A 377 -19.49 -12.09 -5.72
CA LEU A 377 -19.97 -10.97 -4.89
C LEU A 377 -21.06 -10.16 -5.61
N ALA A 378 -20.97 -10.01 -6.95
CA ALA A 378 -21.99 -9.28 -7.70
C ALA A 378 -23.36 -9.97 -7.61
N GLU A 379 -23.41 -11.29 -7.75
CA GLU A 379 -24.63 -12.09 -7.61
C GLU A 379 -25.21 -12.00 -6.20
N ALA A 380 -24.37 -12.06 -5.16
CA ALA A 380 -24.81 -11.90 -3.78
C ALA A 380 -25.38 -10.50 -3.51
N VAL A 381 -24.71 -9.44 -4.00
CA VAL A 381 -25.22 -8.06 -3.92
C VAL A 381 -26.51 -7.89 -4.72
N GLN A 382 -26.61 -8.47 -5.92
CA GLN A 382 -27.82 -8.43 -6.74
C GLN A 382 -29.02 -9.04 -6.01
N ALA A 383 -28.83 -10.18 -5.34
CA ALA A 383 -29.88 -10.84 -4.58
C ALA A 383 -30.41 -9.93 -3.45
N GLN A 384 -29.52 -9.31 -2.67
CA GLN A 384 -29.91 -8.39 -1.59
C GLN A 384 -30.58 -7.10 -2.12
N LEU A 385 -30.13 -6.56 -3.24
CA LEU A 385 -30.78 -5.40 -3.88
C LEU A 385 -32.17 -5.74 -4.40
N ALA A 386 -32.40 -6.96 -4.88
CA ALA A 386 -33.71 -7.42 -5.33
C ALA A 386 -34.73 -7.44 -4.19
N GLU A 387 -34.36 -7.71 -2.95
CA GLU A 387 -35.21 -7.66 -1.78
C GLU A 387 -35.82 -6.28 -1.53
N VAL A 388 -35.16 -5.22 -2.00
CA VAL A 388 -35.65 -3.84 -1.89
C VAL A 388 -36.16 -3.27 -3.22
N ASN A 389 -36.52 -4.14 -4.18
CA ASN A 389 -37.02 -3.81 -5.51
C ASN A 389 -35.99 -3.06 -6.40
N ILE A 390 -34.69 -3.18 -6.16
CA ILE A 390 -33.65 -2.73 -7.09
C ILE A 390 -33.29 -3.88 -8.02
N ARG A 391 -33.63 -3.73 -9.30
CA ARG A 391 -33.38 -4.74 -10.35
C ARG A 391 -32.03 -4.47 -11.02
N ALA A 392 -31.00 -5.10 -10.50
CA ALA A 392 -29.64 -4.98 -11.01
C ALA A 392 -29.43 -5.86 -12.26
N LYS A 393 -28.98 -5.27 -13.37
CA LYS A 393 -28.59 -5.98 -14.61
C LYS A 393 -27.09 -5.88 -14.81
N PHE A 394 -26.44 -7.01 -15.08
CA PHE A 394 -25.00 -7.03 -15.32
C PHE A 394 -24.68 -6.73 -16.79
N ASP A 395 -23.77 -5.79 -16.99
CA ASP A 395 -23.05 -5.52 -18.22
C ASP A 395 -21.64 -6.10 -18.05
N VAL A 396 -21.44 -7.34 -18.52
CA VAL A 396 -20.22 -8.10 -18.30
C VAL A 396 -19.19 -7.72 -19.36
N VAL A 397 -18.00 -7.32 -18.93
CA VAL A 397 -16.90 -6.86 -19.79
C VAL A 397 -15.59 -7.53 -19.42
N ASP A 398 -14.68 -7.61 -20.40
CA ASP A 398 -13.32 -8.06 -20.14
C ASP A 398 -12.52 -7.02 -19.32
N VAL A 399 -11.48 -7.49 -18.62
CA VAL A 399 -10.64 -6.65 -17.76
C VAL A 399 -10.04 -5.47 -18.52
N SER A 400 -9.70 -5.65 -19.80
CA SER A 400 -9.21 -4.57 -20.68
C SER A 400 -10.20 -3.43 -20.88
N GLN A 401 -11.49 -3.67 -20.67
CA GLN A 401 -12.57 -2.68 -20.80
C GLN A 401 -12.89 -1.96 -19.49
N PHE A 402 -12.21 -2.31 -18.38
CA PHE A 402 -12.37 -1.66 -17.07
C PHE A 402 -12.35 -0.12 -17.13
N PRO A 403 -11.48 0.54 -17.92
CA PRO A 403 -11.46 1.99 -18.03
C PRO A 403 -12.73 2.61 -18.63
N LEU A 404 -13.61 1.84 -19.28
CA LEU A 404 -14.84 2.38 -19.91
C LEU A 404 -15.81 3.01 -18.92
N PHE A 405 -15.84 2.51 -17.66
CA PHE A 405 -16.69 3.10 -16.63
C PHE A 405 -16.25 4.53 -16.29
N PHE A 406 -14.96 4.82 -16.35
CA PHE A 406 -14.38 6.11 -15.96
C PHE A 406 -14.24 7.10 -17.12
N ARG A 407 -14.50 6.66 -18.36
CA ARG A 407 -14.48 7.55 -19.54
C ARG A 407 -15.70 8.47 -19.54
N GLN A 408 -15.58 9.59 -20.25
CA GLN A 408 -16.69 10.54 -20.39
C GLN A 408 -17.41 10.31 -21.73
N PRO A 409 -18.72 10.02 -21.73
CA PRO A 409 -19.59 9.76 -20.59
C PRO A 409 -19.30 8.39 -19.96
N PRO A 410 -19.44 8.24 -18.62
CA PRO A 410 -19.19 6.98 -17.97
C PRO A 410 -20.29 5.95 -18.32
N ARG A 411 -19.86 4.69 -18.51
CA ARG A 411 -20.77 3.57 -18.84
C ARG A 411 -21.38 2.97 -17.57
N GLY A 412 -22.70 2.70 -17.60
CA GLY A 412 -23.42 2.06 -16.50
C GLY A 412 -23.75 3.00 -15.34
N ASP A 413 -24.50 2.45 -14.38
CA ASP A 413 -24.88 3.12 -13.13
C ASP A 413 -23.83 2.87 -12.04
N PHE A 414 -23.29 1.67 -12.00
CA PHE A 414 -22.28 1.24 -11.06
C PHE A 414 -21.14 0.48 -11.73
N LEU A 415 -19.94 0.71 -11.27
CA LEU A 415 -18.87 -0.26 -11.38
C LEU A 415 -18.72 -0.96 -10.03
N ARG A 416 -18.76 -2.28 -10.03
CA ARG A 416 -18.33 -3.05 -8.90
C ARG A 416 -16.89 -3.47 -9.08
N ALA A 417 -16.04 -3.09 -8.15
CA ALA A 417 -14.62 -3.43 -8.21
C ALA A 417 -13.99 -3.54 -6.81
N ARG A 418 -12.78 -4.06 -6.81
CA ARG A 418 -11.94 -3.99 -5.64
C ARG A 418 -11.08 -2.72 -5.72
N TYR A 419 -10.83 -2.12 -4.58
CA TYR A 419 -9.83 -1.08 -4.41
C TYR A 419 -8.66 -1.63 -3.60
N GLY A 420 -7.44 -1.44 -4.11
CA GLY A 420 -6.21 -1.92 -3.46
C GLY A 420 -5.53 -0.89 -2.56
N GLY A 421 -6.03 0.33 -2.52
CA GLY A 421 -5.39 1.45 -1.83
C GLY A 421 -4.16 2.00 -2.57
N ARG A 422 -3.54 3.02 -1.99
CA ARG A 422 -2.25 3.59 -2.39
C ARG A 422 -1.39 3.76 -1.14
N SER A 423 -0.08 3.82 -1.34
CA SER A 423 0.87 4.14 -0.25
C SER A 423 0.56 5.50 0.36
N ASP A 424 0.12 6.46 -0.45
CA ASP A 424 -0.40 7.74 0.00
C ASP A 424 -1.92 7.67 0.25
N PRO A 425 -2.38 7.80 1.50
CA PRO A 425 -3.80 7.77 1.83
C PRO A 425 -4.59 8.96 1.26
N VAL A 426 -3.95 10.12 1.01
CA VAL A 426 -4.60 11.28 0.37
C VAL A 426 -4.91 10.98 -1.08
N GLN A 427 -3.97 10.35 -1.79
CA GLN A 427 -4.18 9.91 -3.17
C GLN A 427 -5.34 8.90 -3.22
N SER A 428 -5.39 7.95 -2.28
CA SER A 428 -6.49 7.00 -2.18
C SER A 428 -7.85 7.68 -2.09
N MET A 429 -7.98 8.65 -1.21
CA MET A 429 -9.25 9.38 -1.04
C MET A 429 -9.58 10.25 -2.24
N TYR A 430 -8.59 10.91 -2.84
CA TYR A 430 -8.79 11.69 -4.06
C TYR A 430 -9.30 10.81 -5.22
N GLU A 431 -8.64 9.68 -5.46
CA GLU A 431 -9.05 8.74 -6.52
C GLU A 431 -10.47 8.22 -6.32
N LEU A 432 -10.86 7.94 -5.07
CA LEU A 432 -12.15 7.33 -4.74
C LEU A 432 -13.33 8.29 -4.77
N VAL A 433 -13.15 9.53 -4.31
CA VAL A 433 -14.27 10.45 -4.04
C VAL A 433 -14.03 11.90 -4.44
N GLY A 434 -12.80 12.28 -4.83
CA GLY A 434 -12.48 13.65 -5.23
C GLY A 434 -12.91 13.99 -6.66
N THR A 435 -13.15 15.26 -6.93
CA THR A 435 -13.43 15.74 -8.29
C THR A 435 -12.21 15.49 -9.21
N GLY A 436 -12.43 14.74 -10.28
CA GLY A 436 -11.37 14.28 -11.19
C GLY A 436 -10.69 12.98 -10.74
N GLY A 437 -11.09 12.40 -9.62
CA GLY A 437 -10.60 11.09 -9.16
C GLY A 437 -10.97 9.97 -10.13
N SER A 438 -10.04 9.04 -10.33
CA SER A 438 -10.18 7.96 -11.34
C SER A 438 -11.31 6.97 -11.01
N TYR A 439 -11.78 6.91 -9.77
CA TYR A 439 -12.90 6.07 -9.31
C TYR A 439 -14.15 6.87 -8.96
N ALA A 440 -14.16 8.18 -9.19
CA ALA A 440 -15.26 9.08 -8.93
C ALA A 440 -15.83 9.68 -10.25
N PRO A 441 -16.53 8.90 -11.10
CA PRO A 441 -16.96 9.34 -12.43
C PRO A 441 -17.92 10.54 -12.39
N GLY A 442 -18.63 10.72 -11.27
CA GLY A 442 -19.48 11.89 -11.01
C GLY A 442 -18.76 13.10 -10.41
N GLY A 443 -17.53 12.92 -9.94
CA GLY A 443 -16.83 13.87 -9.09
C GLY A 443 -17.24 13.79 -7.61
N ALA A 444 -16.76 14.72 -6.79
CA ALA A 444 -17.18 14.82 -5.39
C ALA A 444 -18.67 15.14 -5.27
N VAL A 445 -19.37 14.40 -4.42
CA VAL A 445 -20.80 14.59 -4.16
C VAL A 445 -21.09 15.68 -3.13
N SER A 446 -20.04 16.23 -2.54
CA SER A 446 -20.09 17.33 -1.58
C SER A 446 -18.83 18.20 -1.75
N PRO A 447 -18.97 19.55 -1.74
CA PRO A 447 -17.82 20.45 -1.80
C PRO A 447 -16.84 20.26 -0.63
N LEU A 448 -17.31 19.81 0.52
CA LEU A 448 -16.49 19.55 1.72
C LEU A 448 -15.48 18.41 1.47
N ILE A 449 -15.81 17.43 0.62
CA ILE A 449 -14.88 16.35 0.24
C ILE A 449 -13.65 16.94 -0.43
N ASP A 450 -13.82 17.78 -1.47
CA ASP A 450 -12.71 18.39 -2.18
C ASP A 450 -11.93 19.38 -1.30
N GLU A 451 -12.62 20.12 -0.41
CA GLU A 451 -11.98 21.01 0.56
C GLU A 451 -11.06 20.24 1.51
N LEU A 452 -11.55 19.14 2.10
CA LEU A 452 -10.77 18.31 3.03
C LEU A 452 -9.60 17.62 2.33
N ILE A 453 -9.80 17.10 1.11
CA ILE A 453 -8.71 16.56 0.28
C ILE A 453 -7.68 17.65 -0.03
N GLY A 454 -8.14 18.85 -0.39
CA GLY A 454 -7.27 20.00 -0.65
C GLY A 454 -6.43 20.42 0.57
N LYS A 455 -7.01 20.37 1.77
CA LYS A 455 -6.29 20.59 3.04
C LYS A 455 -5.24 19.48 3.26
N LEU A 456 -5.64 18.21 3.13
CA LEU A 456 -4.74 17.07 3.35
C LEU A 456 -3.55 17.05 2.39
N LYS A 457 -3.73 17.46 1.13
CA LYS A 457 -2.64 17.62 0.16
C LYS A 457 -1.56 18.62 0.60
N LYS A 458 -1.94 19.58 1.46
CA LYS A 458 -1.06 20.65 2.00
C LYS A 458 -0.61 20.39 3.43
N MET A 459 -0.84 19.21 3.99
CA MET A 459 -0.43 18.85 5.36
C MET A 459 0.76 17.90 5.30
N ALA A 460 1.82 18.18 6.03
CA ALA A 460 2.93 17.25 6.21
C ALA A 460 2.45 15.92 6.84
N ALA A 461 3.18 14.84 6.60
CA ALA A 461 2.83 13.52 7.15
C ALA A 461 2.73 13.52 8.69
N ALA A 462 3.57 14.31 9.37
CA ALA A 462 3.60 14.44 10.83
C ALA A 462 2.70 15.55 11.38
N ASP A 463 1.88 16.23 10.55
CA ASP A 463 1.00 17.29 11.02
C ASP A 463 -0.06 16.72 11.98
N PRO A 464 -0.19 17.25 13.22
CA PRO A 464 -1.15 16.74 14.19
C PRO A 464 -2.62 16.90 13.74
N ALA A 465 -2.92 17.85 12.85
CA ALA A 465 -4.25 18.03 12.28
C ALA A 465 -4.59 17.00 11.19
N ARG A 466 -3.62 16.22 10.72
CA ARG A 466 -3.80 15.28 9.60
C ARG A 466 -4.79 14.16 9.92
N ILE A 467 -4.65 13.51 11.08
CA ILE A 467 -5.56 12.42 11.49
C ILE A 467 -7.00 12.94 11.66
N PRO A 468 -7.27 14.01 12.44
CA PRO A 468 -8.61 14.57 12.55
C PRO A 468 -9.23 14.98 11.21
N THR A 469 -8.42 15.50 10.26
CA THR A 469 -8.90 15.90 8.93
C THR A 469 -9.28 14.68 8.09
N PHE A 470 -8.51 13.58 8.13
CA PHE A 470 -8.89 12.30 7.50
C PHE A 470 -10.16 11.73 8.10
N GLN A 471 -10.31 11.78 9.42
CA GLN A 471 -11.53 11.31 10.08
C GLN A 471 -12.75 12.14 9.70
N ALA A 472 -12.59 13.47 9.57
CA ALA A 472 -13.65 14.34 9.06
C ALA A 472 -14.03 13.98 7.61
N LEU A 473 -13.04 13.73 6.75
CA LEU A 473 -13.26 13.26 5.37
C LEU A 473 -13.98 11.91 5.35
N SER A 474 -13.57 10.95 6.19
CA SER A 474 -14.23 9.64 6.30
C SER A 474 -15.72 9.78 6.71
N ARG A 475 -16.03 10.68 7.65
CA ARG A 475 -17.41 10.97 8.04
C ARG A 475 -18.19 11.54 6.87
N GLU A 476 -17.69 12.55 6.19
CA GLU A 476 -18.37 13.17 5.05
C GLU A 476 -18.64 12.17 3.93
N VAL A 477 -17.62 11.35 3.57
CA VAL A 477 -17.74 10.31 2.54
C VAL A 477 -18.80 9.28 2.91
N THR A 478 -18.84 8.84 4.17
CA THR A 478 -19.84 7.87 4.64
C THR A 478 -21.22 8.52 4.71
N GLU A 479 -21.36 9.71 5.30
CA GLU A 479 -22.65 10.40 5.44
C GLU A 479 -23.29 10.72 4.09
N THR A 480 -22.49 11.07 3.09
CA THR A 480 -22.97 11.34 1.73
C THR A 480 -23.11 10.10 0.86
N ALA A 481 -22.74 8.93 1.37
CA ALA A 481 -22.66 7.68 0.59
C ALA A 481 -21.97 7.91 -0.76
N ALA A 482 -20.84 8.63 -0.74
CA ALA A 482 -20.09 9.02 -1.93
C ALA A 482 -19.55 7.81 -2.69
N THR A 483 -19.21 6.75 -1.96
CA THR A 483 -18.87 5.43 -2.49
C THR A 483 -19.31 4.37 -1.47
N LEU A 484 -19.54 3.14 -1.93
CA LEU A 484 -20.30 2.15 -1.17
C LEU A 484 -19.39 0.98 -0.81
N ALA A 485 -18.58 1.14 0.25
CA ALA A 485 -17.75 0.06 0.77
C ALA A 485 -18.59 -1.10 1.33
N ILE A 486 -18.18 -2.32 1.07
CA ILE A 486 -18.92 -3.54 1.41
C ILE A 486 -18.17 -4.37 2.44
N ILE A 487 -17.05 -4.94 2.04
CA ILE A 487 -16.20 -5.79 2.89
C ILE A 487 -14.73 -5.46 2.65
N THR A 488 -13.91 -5.62 3.70
CA THR A 488 -12.46 -5.48 3.59
C THR A 488 -11.86 -6.61 2.76
N ARG A 489 -10.63 -6.41 2.33
CA ARG A 489 -9.79 -7.43 1.70
C ARG A 489 -8.50 -7.56 2.47
N ALA A 490 -8.02 -8.79 2.63
CA ALA A 490 -6.75 -9.09 3.27
C ALA A 490 -5.88 -9.95 2.34
N ASN A 491 -4.58 -9.88 2.51
CA ASN A 491 -3.67 -10.90 2.01
C ASN A 491 -3.67 -12.08 3.00
N VAL A 492 -3.81 -13.28 2.48
CA VAL A 492 -3.84 -14.50 3.29
C VAL A 492 -2.61 -15.34 2.96
N TYR A 493 -1.67 -15.36 3.88
CA TYR A 493 -0.46 -16.17 3.75
C TYR A 493 -0.60 -17.50 4.47
N ALA A 494 -0.10 -18.55 3.88
CA ALA A 494 0.09 -19.84 4.54
C ALA A 494 1.56 -20.24 4.52
N TYR A 495 2.06 -20.84 5.61
CA TYR A 495 3.42 -21.32 5.75
C TYR A 495 3.54 -22.37 6.86
N ARG A 496 4.64 -23.10 6.90
CA ARG A 496 4.86 -24.09 7.95
C ARG A 496 5.08 -23.43 9.30
N PRO A 497 4.55 -24.01 10.41
CA PRO A 497 4.73 -23.46 11.74
C PRO A 497 6.20 -23.23 12.09
N GLY A 498 6.51 -22.03 12.61
CA GLY A 498 7.87 -21.63 12.98
C GLY A 498 8.84 -21.41 11.81
N CYS A 499 8.35 -21.46 10.55
CA CYS A 499 9.19 -21.26 9.37
C CYS A 499 9.38 -19.79 9.01
N ILE A 500 8.33 -18.99 9.11
CA ILE A 500 8.35 -17.57 8.73
C ILE A 500 8.20 -16.70 9.98
N MET A 501 9.07 -15.70 10.09
CA MET A 501 9.06 -14.70 11.16
C MET A 501 9.24 -13.31 10.54
N GLY A 502 8.67 -12.28 11.17
CA GLY A 502 8.83 -10.88 10.73
C GLY A 502 8.05 -10.52 9.46
N LEU A 503 7.07 -11.34 9.06
CA LEU A 503 6.12 -10.95 8.02
C LEU A 503 5.09 -10.01 8.65
N GLU A 504 5.30 -8.71 8.48
CA GLU A 504 4.40 -7.68 9.00
C GLU A 504 3.26 -7.37 8.03
N SER A 505 2.08 -7.01 8.57
CA SER A 505 0.96 -6.52 7.78
C SER A 505 1.13 -5.03 7.52
N TYR A 506 1.41 -4.66 6.28
CA TYR A 506 1.45 -3.26 5.87
C TYR A 506 0.06 -2.82 5.41
N LEU A 507 -0.50 -1.78 6.03
CA LEU A 507 -1.81 -1.22 5.68
C LEU A 507 -1.81 -0.48 4.34
N SER A 508 -0.65 0.02 3.91
CA SER A 508 -0.49 0.62 2.59
C SER A 508 -0.73 -0.41 1.48
N ALA A 509 -1.14 0.09 0.34
CA ALA A 509 -1.51 -0.65 -0.85
C ALA A 509 -0.76 -1.97 -1.04
N GLY A 510 -1.46 -3.07 -0.87
CA GLY A 510 -1.11 -4.39 -1.37
C GLY A 510 0.22 -5.02 -0.93
N ASP A 511 1.15 -4.23 -0.44
CA ASP A 511 2.55 -4.60 -0.35
C ASP A 511 2.92 -5.06 1.05
N ASP A 512 3.02 -6.36 1.24
CA ASP A 512 3.74 -6.90 2.38
C ASP A 512 5.22 -6.99 2.00
N LYS A 513 6.08 -6.36 2.81
CA LYS A 513 7.51 -6.35 2.56
C LYS A 513 8.14 -7.65 3.03
N PHE A 514 8.84 -8.32 2.14
CA PHE A 514 9.62 -9.51 2.48
C PHE A 514 11.04 -9.17 2.95
N ASN A 515 11.42 -7.91 2.91
CA ASN A 515 12.77 -7.44 3.27
C ASN A 515 13.17 -7.78 4.71
N ASP A 516 12.21 -7.85 5.63
CA ASP A 516 12.44 -8.12 7.04
C ASP A 516 12.05 -9.53 7.47
N VAL A 517 11.59 -10.36 6.53
CA VAL A 517 11.29 -11.76 6.77
C VAL A 517 12.55 -12.52 7.18
N ARG A 518 12.40 -13.38 8.19
CA ARG A 518 13.41 -14.30 8.70
C ARG A 518 12.91 -15.72 8.55
N MET A 519 13.83 -16.64 8.30
CA MET A 519 13.51 -18.07 8.27
C MET A 519 13.83 -18.70 9.62
N GLY A 520 12.89 -19.47 10.18
CA GLY A 520 13.12 -20.24 11.39
C GLY A 520 14.09 -21.40 11.15
N VAL A 521 14.74 -21.89 12.20
CA VAL A 521 15.71 -23.00 12.14
C VAL A 521 15.10 -24.32 11.63
N ASN A 522 13.78 -24.48 11.77
CA ASN A 522 13.04 -25.67 11.31
C ASN A 522 12.57 -25.57 9.85
N CYS A 523 12.88 -24.48 9.16
CA CYS A 523 12.56 -24.30 7.74
C CYS A 523 13.64 -24.99 6.91
N ARG A 524 13.27 -26.03 6.19
CA ARG A 524 14.12 -26.76 5.25
C ARG A 524 13.88 -26.25 3.84
#